data_1ca680638ecd51fa83cb4887bf949a94
#
_entry.id   1ca680638ecd51fa83cb4887bf949a94
#
_cell.length_a   1.000
_cell.length_b   1.000
_cell.length_c   1.000
_cell.angle_alpha   90.00
_cell.angle_beta   90.00
_cell.angle_gamma   90.00
#
_symmetry.space_group_name_H-M   'P 1'
#
loop_
_entity.id
_entity.type
_entity.pdbx_description
1 polymer ?
#
loop_
_entity_poly.entity_id
_entity_poly.type
_entity_poly.pdbx_seq_one_letter_code
_entity_poly.pdbx_strand_id
1 'polypeptide(L)'
;MTTISGHFESLRAKNECALIPFITAGDPDLETTAEALGILDASGADFIELGVPYSDPLADGPVIQAAATRALKGGTRLAHVLQMAQSATRKLRSPIIL
;
A
#
# COMPACT_ATOMS: atom_id res chain seq x y z
N MET A 1 7.20 -16.19 -6.68
CA MET A 1 6.16 -15.17 -6.39
C MET A 1 4.94 -15.84 -5.78
N THR A 2 4.47 -15.33 -4.66
CA THR A 2 3.29 -15.86 -3.98
C THR A 2 2.02 -15.27 -4.57
N THR A 3 1.06 -16.12 -4.94
CA THR A 3 -0.26 -15.64 -5.36
C THR A 3 -1.07 -15.24 -4.13
N ILE A 4 -2.08 -14.38 -4.32
CA ILE A 4 -2.99 -13.99 -3.24
C ILE A 4 -3.68 -15.22 -2.66
N SER A 5 -4.24 -16.07 -3.52
CA SER A 5 -4.91 -17.31 -3.09
C SER A 5 -3.97 -18.22 -2.33
N GLY A 6 -2.76 -18.43 -2.84
CA GLY A 6 -1.77 -19.27 -2.19
C GLY A 6 -1.36 -18.74 -0.82
N HIS A 7 -1.26 -17.43 -0.67
CA HIS A 7 -0.94 -16.84 0.62
C HIS A 7 -2.07 -17.07 1.65
N PHE A 8 -3.32 -16.89 1.24
CA PHE A 8 -4.48 -17.16 2.10
C PHE A 8 -4.58 -18.64 2.47
N GLU A 9 -4.27 -19.55 1.55
CA GLU A 9 -4.23 -20.98 1.85
C GLU A 9 -3.18 -21.30 2.92
N SER A 10 -2.01 -20.69 2.81
CA SER A 10 -0.93 -20.83 3.78
C SER A 10 -1.35 -20.34 5.16
N LEU A 11 -2.00 -19.16 5.24
CA LEU A 11 -2.51 -18.62 6.49
C LEU A 11 -3.58 -19.53 7.10
N ARG A 12 -4.48 -20.02 6.28
CA ARG A 12 -5.53 -20.95 6.73
C ARG A 12 -4.95 -22.22 7.32
N ALA A 13 -3.92 -22.79 6.68
CA ALA A 13 -3.23 -23.97 7.17
C ALA A 13 -2.60 -23.75 8.56
N LYS A 14 -2.19 -22.51 8.87
CA LYS A 14 -1.62 -22.14 10.16
C LYS A 14 -2.67 -21.62 11.15
N ASN A 15 -3.95 -21.56 10.73
CA ASN A 15 -5.05 -20.99 11.51
C ASN A 15 -4.79 -19.53 11.87
N GLU A 16 -4.25 -18.76 10.92
CA GLU A 16 -3.94 -17.34 11.08
C GLU A 16 -4.80 -16.48 10.16
N CYS A 17 -5.02 -15.22 10.56
CA CYS A 17 -5.71 -14.21 9.75
C CYS A 17 -4.69 -13.35 9.01
N ALA A 18 -5.10 -12.81 7.86
CA ALA A 18 -4.26 -11.87 7.13
C ALA A 18 -4.29 -10.49 7.78
N LEU A 19 -3.12 -9.86 7.87
CA LEU A 19 -2.98 -8.45 8.23
C LEU A 19 -2.76 -7.67 6.93
N ILE A 20 -3.69 -6.77 6.62
CA ILE A 20 -3.69 -6.00 5.36
C ILE A 20 -3.79 -4.51 5.67
N PRO A 21 -2.67 -3.85 5.94
CA PRO A 21 -2.69 -2.39 6.17
C PRO A 21 -2.90 -1.62 4.88
N PHE A 22 -3.52 -0.45 5.00
CA PHE A 22 -3.73 0.50 3.92
C PHE A 22 -2.95 1.79 4.20
N ILE A 23 -2.22 2.28 3.21
CA ILE A 23 -1.61 3.62 3.26
C ILE A 23 -1.86 4.35 1.94
N THR A 24 -1.89 5.68 1.99
CA THR A 24 -2.01 6.51 0.78
C THR A 24 -0.63 6.87 0.25
N ALA A 25 -0.37 6.54 -1.00
CA ALA A 25 0.91 6.87 -1.63
C ALA A 25 1.09 8.38 -1.73
N GLY A 26 2.26 8.85 -1.30
CA GLY A 26 2.61 10.27 -1.37
C GLY A 26 2.15 11.11 -0.18
N ASP A 27 1.56 10.50 0.84
CA ASP A 27 1.16 11.21 2.05
C ASP A 27 2.07 10.84 3.22
N PRO A 28 2.87 11.76 3.77
CA PRO A 28 3.04 13.15 3.35
C PRO A 28 3.90 13.32 2.10
N ASP A 29 4.70 12.33 1.73
CA ASP A 29 5.54 12.32 0.54
C ASP A 29 5.86 10.88 0.11
N LEU A 30 6.45 10.74 -1.06
CA LEU A 30 6.77 9.42 -1.63
C LEU A 30 7.91 8.72 -0.89
N GLU A 31 8.87 9.47 -0.39
CA GLU A 31 9.98 8.89 0.37
C GLU A 31 9.51 8.24 1.66
N THR A 32 8.65 8.93 2.40
CA THR A 32 8.03 8.39 3.62
C THR A 32 7.17 7.18 3.31
N THR A 33 6.43 7.22 2.19
CA THR A 33 5.63 6.07 1.75
C THR A 33 6.52 4.84 1.51
N ALA A 34 7.64 5.01 0.82
CA ALA A 34 8.57 3.91 0.55
C ALA A 34 9.12 3.32 1.85
N GLU A 35 9.49 4.17 2.81
CA GLU A 35 9.94 3.71 4.13
C GLU A 35 8.85 2.96 4.87
N ALA A 36 7.62 3.48 4.84
CA ALA A 36 6.48 2.85 5.49
C ALA A 36 6.20 1.46 4.91
N LEU A 37 6.29 1.30 3.60
CA LEU A 37 6.13 -0.01 2.95
C LEU A 37 7.13 -1.03 3.50
N GLY A 38 8.39 -0.64 3.63
CA GLY A 38 9.44 -1.50 4.18
C GLY A 38 9.18 -1.89 5.63
N ILE A 39 8.72 -0.94 6.44
CA ILE A 39 8.42 -1.17 7.85
C ILE A 39 7.21 -2.09 8.01
N LEU A 40 6.16 -1.87 7.22
CA LEU A 40 4.97 -2.71 7.25
C LEU A 40 5.29 -4.15 6.85
N ASP A 41 6.10 -4.33 5.81
CA ASP A 41 6.56 -5.65 5.39
C ASP A 41 7.35 -6.35 6.49
N ALA A 42 8.30 -5.65 7.09
CA ALA A 42 9.14 -6.19 8.16
C ALA A 42 8.34 -6.47 9.44
N SER A 43 7.22 -5.77 9.63
CA SER A 43 6.36 -5.93 10.80
C SER A 43 5.34 -7.07 10.67
N GLY A 44 5.30 -7.75 9.54
CA GLY A 44 4.47 -8.94 9.37
C GLY A 44 3.20 -8.73 8.55
N ALA A 45 3.08 -7.63 7.80
CA ALA A 45 1.95 -7.47 6.90
C ALA A 45 1.93 -8.62 5.87
N ASP A 46 0.75 -9.14 5.60
CA ASP A 46 0.57 -10.20 4.62
C ASP A 46 0.39 -9.64 3.22
N PHE A 47 -0.35 -8.55 3.12
CA PHE A 47 -0.52 -7.76 1.90
C PHE A 47 -0.49 -6.30 2.32
N ILE A 48 -0.16 -5.42 1.39
CA ILE A 48 -0.24 -3.98 1.65
C ILE A 48 -1.10 -3.35 0.57
N GLU A 49 -2.16 -2.67 0.99
CA GLU A 49 -2.98 -1.87 0.08
C GLU A 49 -2.37 -0.48 -0.03
N LEU A 50 -1.97 -0.12 -1.24
CA LEU A 50 -1.36 1.18 -1.53
C LEU A 50 -2.38 2.02 -2.28
N GLY A 51 -2.93 3.02 -1.59
CA GLY A 51 -3.92 3.91 -2.17
C GLY A 51 -3.31 4.88 -3.16
N VAL A 52 -3.85 4.92 -4.37
CA VAL A 52 -3.48 5.92 -5.38
C VAL A 52 -4.29 7.18 -5.08
N PRO A 53 -3.64 8.34 -4.82
CA PRO A 53 -4.39 9.55 -4.53
C PRO A 53 -5.26 9.96 -5.72
N TYR A 54 -6.50 10.29 -5.44
CA TYR A 54 -7.52 10.61 -6.44
C TYR A 54 -8.18 11.94 -6.11
N SER A 55 -8.42 12.77 -7.13
CA SER A 55 -8.95 14.12 -6.94
C SER A 55 -10.43 14.16 -6.59
N ASP A 56 -11.17 13.07 -6.84
CA ASP A 56 -12.60 13.00 -6.60
C ASP A 56 -12.99 11.72 -5.83
N PRO A 57 -12.55 11.60 -4.57
CA PRO A 57 -12.69 10.38 -3.78
C PRO A 57 -14.08 10.27 -3.13
N LEU A 58 -15.11 10.09 -3.93
CA LEU A 58 -16.51 10.10 -3.46
C LEU A 58 -16.84 8.98 -2.48
N ALA A 59 -16.19 7.84 -2.60
CA ALA A 59 -16.46 6.66 -1.76
C ALA A 59 -15.64 6.65 -0.48
N ASP A 60 -14.63 7.52 -0.35
CA ASP A 60 -13.74 7.53 0.79
C ASP A 60 -14.27 8.41 1.93
N GLY A 61 -13.93 8.04 3.15
CA GLY A 61 -14.20 8.87 4.32
C GLY A 61 -13.23 10.05 4.45
N PRO A 62 -13.46 10.93 5.44
CA PRO A 62 -12.70 12.19 5.55
C PRO A 62 -11.20 11.98 5.78
N VAL A 63 -10.79 10.92 6.46
CA VAL A 63 -9.37 10.66 6.73
C VAL A 63 -8.64 10.32 5.45
N ILE A 64 -9.18 9.40 4.65
CA ILE A 64 -8.57 9.01 3.38
C ILE A 64 -8.62 10.16 2.36
N GLN A 65 -9.72 10.93 2.33
CA GLN A 65 -9.82 12.11 1.47
C GLN A 65 -8.74 13.14 1.81
N ALA A 66 -8.51 13.38 3.10
CA ALA A 66 -7.48 14.32 3.55
C ALA A 66 -6.08 13.85 3.16
N ALA A 67 -5.81 12.55 3.30
CA ALA A 67 -4.53 11.96 2.90
C ALA A 67 -4.30 12.12 1.40
N ALA A 68 -5.31 11.83 0.58
CA ALA A 68 -5.24 12.00 -0.87
C ALA A 68 -4.99 13.46 -1.26
N THR A 69 -5.65 14.39 -0.59
CA THR A 69 -5.46 15.82 -0.83
C THR A 69 -4.04 16.25 -0.54
N ARG A 70 -3.46 15.80 0.58
CA ARG A 70 -2.07 16.11 0.91
C ARG A 70 -1.11 15.56 -0.13
N ALA A 71 -1.31 14.30 -0.55
CA ALA A 71 -0.47 13.66 -1.55
C ALA A 71 -0.52 14.40 -2.89
N LEU A 72 -1.71 14.78 -3.35
CA LEU A 72 -1.89 15.51 -4.62
C LEU A 72 -1.25 16.90 -4.55
N LYS A 73 -1.40 17.61 -3.44
CA LYS A 73 -0.76 18.91 -3.23
C LYS A 73 0.76 18.82 -3.27
N GLY A 74 1.32 17.70 -2.82
CA GLY A 74 2.75 17.44 -2.88
C GLY A 74 3.25 17.03 -4.26
N GLY A 75 2.37 16.92 -5.25
CA GLY A 75 2.73 16.60 -6.63
C GLY A 75 2.71 15.12 -6.97
N THR A 76 2.17 14.27 -6.11
CA THR A 76 2.09 12.83 -6.38
C THR A 76 1.15 12.55 -7.55
N ARG A 77 1.61 11.75 -8.50
CA ARG A 77 0.85 11.35 -9.68
C ARG A 77 0.86 9.82 -9.79
N LEU A 78 -0.07 9.28 -10.59
CA LEU A 78 -0.17 7.84 -10.82
C LEU A 78 1.17 7.25 -11.26
N ALA A 79 1.89 7.91 -12.16
CA ALA A 79 3.18 7.43 -12.65
C ALA A 79 4.19 7.25 -11.50
N HIS A 80 4.20 8.17 -10.53
CA HIS A 80 5.08 8.08 -9.35
C HIS A 80 4.73 6.87 -8.50
N VAL A 81 3.43 6.62 -8.31
CA VAL A 81 2.96 5.48 -7.51
C VAL A 81 3.34 4.17 -8.17
N LEU A 82 3.16 4.06 -9.49
CA LEU A 82 3.51 2.86 -10.23
C LEU A 82 5.02 2.57 -10.18
N GLN A 83 5.85 3.61 -10.34
CA GLN A 83 7.30 3.47 -10.24
C GLN A 83 7.73 3.01 -8.85
N MET A 84 7.14 3.59 -7.82
CA MET A 84 7.44 3.22 -6.44
C MET A 84 7.00 1.79 -6.15
N ALA A 85 5.81 1.39 -6.59
CA ALA A 85 5.31 0.03 -6.43
C ALA A 85 6.21 -0.97 -7.14
N GLN A 86 6.67 -0.65 -8.34
CA GLN A 86 7.60 -1.50 -9.08
C GLN A 86 8.91 -1.71 -8.33
N SER A 87 9.48 -0.65 -7.78
CA SER A 87 10.71 -0.73 -6.98
C SER A 87 10.49 -1.52 -5.69
N ALA A 88 9.37 -1.27 -5.02
CA ALA A 88 9.06 -1.91 -3.76
C ALA A 88 8.83 -3.42 -3.91
N THR A 89 8.11 -3.85 -4.94
CA THR A 89 7.80 -5.28 -5.15
C THR A 89 9.04 -6.14 -5.32
N ARG A 90 10.15 -5.55 -5.74
CA ARG A 90 11.43 -6.26 -5.85
C ARG A 90 12.10 -6.54 -4.51
N LYS A 91 11.76 -5.75 -3.49
CA LYS A 91 12.39 -5.78 -2.17
C LYS A 91 11.49 -6.39 -1.09
N LEU A 92 10.20 -6.26 -1.25
CA LEU A 92 9.22 -6.68 -0.25
C LEU A 92 8.76 -8.11 -0.50
N ARG A 93 8.45 -8.82 0.60
CA ARG A 93 7.81 -10.13 0.53
C ARG A 93 6.30 -10.02 0.39
N SER A 94 5.71 -8.99 1.00
CA SER A 94 4.27 -8.75 0.95
C SER A 94 3.85 -8.24 -0.43
N PRO A 95 2.86 -8.87 -1.08
CA PRO A 95 2.30 -8.30 -2.30
C PRO A 95 1.65 -6.95 -2.05
N ILE A 96 1.75 -6.06 -3.04
CA ILE A 96 1.13 -4.73 -3.00
C ILE A 96 -0.13 -4.76 -3.86
N ILE A 97 -1.23 -4.25 -3.32
CA ILE A 97 -2.52 -4.13 -4.00
C ILE A 97 -2.78 -2.63 -4.20
N LEU A 98 -3.00 -2.25 -5.45
CA LEU A 98 -3.32 -0.86 -5.80
C LEU A 98 -4.82 -0.61 -5.82
#